data_ee49064df505143dcf9f3b5c0113bbcc
#
_entry.id   ee49064df505143dcf9f3b5c0113bbcc
#
_cell.length_a   1.000
_cell.length_b   1.000
_cell.length_c   1.000
_cell.angle_alpha   90.00
_cell.angle_beta   90.00
_cell.angle_gamma   90.00
#
_symmetry.space_group_name_H-M   'P 1'
#
loop_
_entity.id
_entity.type
_entity.pdbx_description
1 polymer ?
#
loop_
_entity_poly.entity_id
_entity_poly.type
_entity_poly.pdbx_seq_one_letter_code
_entity_poly.pdbx_strand_id
1 'polypeptide(L)'
;IRDRGASSPVRERVIHTHLLPRIEALRDTLAHLPVKIRSASVLVIMEGDDARLQALLARGERVLDVRIIDFAHSRWAEAPDDGVLLGLETLYELGSRLIA
;
A
#
# COMPACT_ATOMS: atom_id res chain seq x y z
N ILE A 1 5.81 -14.20 13.01
CA ILE A 1 5.32 -14.66 12.66
C ILE A 1 5.20 -15.22 11.89
N ARG A 2 5.71 -15.42 11.94
CA ARG A 2 5.37 -15.94 11.09
C ARG A 2 4.29 -15.58 10.59
N ASP A 3 4.05 -14.89 10.29
CA ASP A 3 2.98 -14.66 9.99
C ASP A 3 2.39 -15.42 9.03
N ARG A 4 1.85 -16.16 9.38
CA ARG A 4 1.26 -17.14 8.62
C ARG A 4 0.31 -16.64 7.66
N GLY A 5 -0.28 -15.50 7.94
CA GLY A 5 -1.18 -14.84 7.04
C GLY A 5 -0.51 -14.47 5.74
N ALA A 6 0.77 -14.14 5.79
CA ALA A 6 1.49 -13.76 4.58
C ALA A 6 1.70 -14.92 3.62
N SER A 7 1.56 -16.16 4.09
CA SER A 7 1.76 -17.33 3.22
C SER A 7 0.45 -17.85 2.62
N SER A 8 -0.68 -17.22 2.90
CA SER A 8 -1.96 -17.61 2.32
C SER A 8 -1.99 -17.30 0.83
N PRO A 9 -2.33 -18.27 -0.04
CA PRO A 9 -2.38 -18.01 -1.48
C PRO A 9 -3.32 -16.89 -1.87
N VAL A 10 -4.47 -16.77 -1.21
CA VAL A 10 -5.40 -15.70 -1.55
C VAL A 10 -4.87 -14.35 -1.13
N ARG A 11 -4.20 -14.27 0.02
CA ARG A 11 -3.60 -13.01 0.47
C ARG A 11 -2.45 -12.62 -0.42
N GLU A 12 -1.63 -13.57 -0.83
CA GLU A 12 -0.52 -13.30 -1.74
C GLU A 12 -1.04 -12.73 -3.06
N ARG A 13 -2.14 -13.28 -3.56
CA ARG A 13 -2.75 -12.77 -4.78
C ARG A 13 -3.24 -11.35 -4.60
N VAL A 14 -3.87 -11.05 -3.46
CA VAL A 14 -4.35 -9.69 -3.19
C VAL A 14 -3.19 -8.72 -3.08
N ILE A 15 -2.11 -9.11 -2.41
CA ILE A 15 -0.93 -8.26 -2.32
C ILE A 15 -0.41 -7.96 -3.73
N HIS A 16 -0.28 -8.98 -4.55
CA HIS A 16 0.31 -8.82 -5.88
C HIS A 16 -0.58 -8.06 -6.84
N THR A 17 -1.89 -8.37 -6.86
CA THR A 17 -2.79 -7.80 -7.86
C THR A 17 -3.50 -6.53 -7.39
N HIS A 18 -3.54 -6.27 -6.10
CA HIS A 18 -4.27 -5.11 -5.58
C HIS A 18 -3.40 -4.17 -4.76
N LEU A 19 -2.58 -4.68 -3.84
CA LEU A 19 -1.79 -3.82 -2.98
C LEU A 19 -0.66 -3.13 -3.72
N LEU A 20 0.15 -3.88 -4.46
CA LEU A 20 1.31 -3.32 -5.14
C LEU A 20 0.93 -2.25 -6.16
N PRO A 21 -0.10 -2.45 -7.01
CA PRO A 21 -0.52 -1.39 -7.92
C PRO A 21 -1.02 -0.14 -7.21
N ARG A 22 -1.64 -0.29 -6.04
CA ARG A 22 -2.12 0.88 -5.29
C ARG A 22 -0.96 1.66 -4.69
N ILE A 23 0.06 0.98 -4.19
CA ILE A 23 1.27 1.65 -3.69
C ILE A 23 1.96 2.38 -4.82
N GLU A 24 2.06 1.76 -5.98
CA GLU A 24 2.68 2.38 -7.14
C GLU A 24 1.91 3.61 -7.59
N ALA A 25 0.58 3.54 -7.64
CA ALA A 25 -0.25 4.67 -8.01
C ALA A 25 -0.09 5.83 -7.03
N LEU A 26 -0.02 5.54 -5.74
CA LEU A 26 0.18 6.55 -4.72
C LEU A 26 1.55 7.21 -4.87
N ARG A 27 2.59 6.40 -5.10
CA ARG A 27 3.92 6.90 -5.34
C ARG A 27 3.97 7.80 -6.57
N ASP A 28 3.33 7.38 -7.66
CA ASP A 28 3.32 8.17 -8.89
C ASP A 28 2.62 9.50 -8.69
N THR A 29 1.52 9.51 -7.95
CA THR A 29 0.82 10.76 -7.63
C THR A 29 1.73 11.70 -6.84
N LEU A 30 2.38 11.20 -5.81
CA LEU A 30 3.23 12.04 -4.96
C LEU A 30 4.51 12.46 -5.68
N ALA A 31 4.97 11.68 -6.65
CA ALA A 31 6.15 12.05 -7.43
C ALA A 31 5.90 13.31 -8.28
N HIS A 32 4.64 13.66 -8.52
CA HIS A 32 4.28 14.82 -9.33
C HIS A 32 3.75 15.98 -8.49
N LEU A 33 3.80 15.86 -7.16
CA LEU A 33 3.29 16.90 -6.28
C LEU A 33 4.44 17.55 -5.49
N PRO A 34 4.55 18.88 -5.52
CA PRO A 34 5.58 19.58 -4.76
C PRO A 34 5.14 19.73 -3.29
N VAL A 35 5.06 18.61 -2.60
CA VAL A 35 4.58 18.55 -1.23
C VAL A 35 5.59 17.81 -0.36
N LYS A 36 5.90 18.37 0.80
CA LYS A 36 6.69 17.72 1.84
C LYS A 36 5.75 17.24 2.92
N ILE A 37 5.88 15.96 3.28
CA ILE A 37 5.03 15.32 4.27
C ILE A 37 5.89 14.82 5.41
N ARG A 38 5.52 15.23 6.64
CA ARG A 38 6.30 14.89 7.81
C ARG A 38 5.46 14.04 8.75
N SER A 39 6.05 12.95 9.25
CA SER A 39 5.40 12.10 10.25
C SER A 39 4.08 11.49 9.78
N ALA A 40 3.91 11.31 8.48
CA ALA A 40 2.74 10.64 7.96
C ALA A 40 2.92 9.13 8.04
N SER A 41 1.82 8.41 8.02
CA SER A 41 1.81 6.95 8.02
C SER A 41 1.06 6.44 6.80
N VAL A 42 1.47 5.28 6.32
CA VAL A 42 0.72 4.56 5.28
C VAL A 42 -0.15 3.53 5.98
N LEU A 43 -1.46 3.65 5.80
CA LEU A 43 -2.42 2.73 6.38
C LEU A 43 -2.89 1.77 5.29
N VAL A 44 -2.74 0.47 5.55
CA VAL A 44 -3.23 -0.58 4.65
C VAL A 44 -4.33 -1.33 5.38
N ILE A 45 -5.51 -1.36 4.80
CA ILE A 45 -6.67 -2.06 5.37
C ILE A 45 -7.06 -3.16 4.40
N MET A 46 -7.09 -4.39 4.88
CA MET A 46 -7.42 -5.55 4.07
C MET A 46 -8.27 -6.52 4.88
N GLU A 47 -9.18 -7.23 4.19
CA GLU A 47 -9.96 -8.26 4.83
C GLU A 47 -9.03 -9.35 5.38
N GLY A 48 -9.20 -9.72 6.66
CA GLY A 48 -8.32 -10.68 7.30
C GLY A 48 -8.77 -12.13 7.20
N ASP A 49 -10.02 -12.39 6.82
CA ASP A 49 -10.57 -13.73 6.69
C ASP A 49 -10.41 -14.19 5.24
N ASP A 50 -9.68 -15.29 5.02
CA ASP A 50 -9.37 -15.76 3.67
C ASP A 50 -10.63 -16.14 2.89
N ALA A 51 -11.59 -16.80 3.53
CA ALA A 51 -12.82 -17.21 2.83
C ALA A 51 -13.62 -15.99 2.39
N ARG A 52 -13.71 -14.97 3.27
CA ARG A 52 -14.41 -13.74 2.94
C ARG A 52 -13.68 -12.97 1.86
N LEU A 53 -12.35 -12.97 1.91
CA LEU A 53 -11.52 -12.32 0.91
C LEU A 53 -11.76 -12.92 -0.46
N GLN A 54 -11.82 -14.26 -0.56
CA GLN A 54 -12.12 -14.93 -1.81
C GLN A 54 -13.51 -14.58 -2.33
N ALA A 55 -14.49 -14.49 -1.42
CA ALA A 55 -15.85 -14.15 -1.82
C ALA A 55 -15.92 -12.73 -2.37
N LEU A 56 -15.22 -11.79 -1.75
CA LEU A 56 -15.16 -10.41 -2.22
C LEU A 56 -14.49 -10.32 -3.59
N LEU A 57 -13.39 -11.04 -3.77
CA LEU A 57 -12.69 -11.08 -5.06
C LEU A 57 -13.59 -11.63 -6.16
N ALA A 58 -14.35 -12.69 -5.85
CA ALA A 58 -15.23 -13.30 -6.84
C ALA A 58 -16.34 -12.36 -7.27
N ARG A 59 -16.74 -11.45 -6.39
CA ARG A 59 -17.79 -10.47 -6.70
C ARG A 59 -17.24 -9.18 -7.30
N GLY A 60 -15.92 -9.07 -7.44
CA GLY A 60 -15.30 -7.86 -7.96
C GLY A 60 -15.37 -6.69 -7.00
N GLU A 61 -15.56 -6.94 -5.71
CA GLU A 61 -15.62 -5.88 -4.71
C GLU A 61 -14.25 -5.50 -4.21
N ARG A 62 -14.16 -4.29 -3.63
CA ARG A 62 -12.90 -3.81 -3.09
C ARG A 62 -12.47 -4.67 -1.92
N VAL A 63 -11.20 -5.12 -1.94
CA VAL A 63 -10.67 -6.00 -0.91
C VAL A 63 -9.63 -5.33 -0.03
N LEU A 64 -9.11 -4.17 -0.45
CA LEU A 64 -8.17 -3.43 0.38
C LEU A 64 -8.24 -1.94 0.09
N ASP A 65 -7.66 -1.16 1.01
CA ASP A 65 -7.53 0.27 0.86
C ASP A 65 -6.15 0.69 1.36
N VAL A 66 -5.55 1.65 0.67
CA VAL A 66 -4.24 2.19 1.04
C VAL A 66 -4.38 3.69 1.14
N ARG A 67 -4.00 4.26 2.28
CA ARG A 67 -4.13 5.70 2.53
C ARG A 67 -2.90 6.23 3.24
N ILE A 68 -2.62 7.51 3.01
CA ILE A 68 -1.69 8.24 3.84
C ILE A 68 -2.51 8.96 4.89
N ILE A 69 -2.12 8.80 6.15
CA ILE A 69 -2.81 9.42 7.28
C ILE A 69 -1.81 10.24 8.10
N ASP A 70 -2.36 11.10 8.97
CA ASP A 70 -1.55 11.95 9.87
C ASP A 70 -0.63 12.88 9.08
N PHE A 71 -1.17 13.50 8.03
CA PHE A 71 -0.39 14.42 7.20
C PHE A 71 -0.61 15.89 7.58
N ALA A 72 -0.93 16.14 8.84
CA ALA A 72 -1.15 17.52 9.32
C ALA A 72 0.10 18.38 9.21
N HIS A 73 1.26 17.76 9.14
CA HIS A 73 2.53 18.47 9.02
C HIS A 73 3.02 18.55 7.58
N SER A 74 2.13 18.35 6.62
CA SER A 74 2.49 18.51 5.22
C SER A 74 2.50 19.99 4.84
N ARG A 75 3.27 20.33 3.82
CA ARG A 75 3.34 21.68 3.29
C ARG A 75 3.69 21.67 1.82
N TRP A 76 3.25 22.69 1.12
CA TRP A 76 3.68 22.89 -0.26
C TRP A 76 5.17 23.22 -0.27
N ALA A 77 5.87 22.72 -1.25
CA ALA A 77 7.31 22.90 -1.38
C ALA A 77 7.65 23.13 -2.85
N GLU A 78 8.94 23.13 -3.19
CA GLU A 78 9.36 23.34 -4.56
C GLU A 78 9.61 22.02 -5.29
N ALA A 79 9.61 20.91 -4.58
CA ALA A 79 9.89 19.62 -5.14
C ALA A 79 9.16 18.55 -4.34
N PRO A 80 8.96 17.35 -4.93
CA PRO A 80 8.38 16.23 -4.21
C PRO A 80 9.21 15.81 -3.00
N ASP A 81 8.60 15.02 -2.13
CA ASP A 81 9.26 14.54 -0.92
C ASP A 81 9.98 13.22 -1.22
N ASP A 82 11.30 13.30 -1.38
CA ASP A 82 12.11 12.13 -1.72
C ASP A 82 12.04 11.05 -0.64
N GLY A 83 11.90 11.46 0.63
CA GLY A 83 11.81 10.49 1.72
C GLY A 83 10.54 9.68 1.65
N VAL A 84 9.42 10.32 1.35
CA VAL A 84 8.15 9.62 1.18
C VAL A 84 8.20 8.69 -0.03
N LEU A 85 8.75 9.16 -1.13
CA LEU A 85 8.87 8.33 -2.34
C LEU A 85 9.74 7.11 -2.08
N LEU A 86 10.86 7.28 -1.40
CA LEU A 86 11.72 6.16 -1.05
C LEU A 86 10.99 5.17 -0.13
N GLY A 87 10.23 5.67 0.83
CA GLY A 87 9.47 4.82 1.73
C GLY A 87 8.45 3.98 0.99
N LEU A 88 7.76 4.57 0.03
CA LEU A 88 6.78 3.83 -0.77
C LEU A 88 7.44 2.80 -1.67
N GLU A 89 8.59 3.14 -2.25
CA GLU A 89 9.35 2.17 -3.05
C GLU A 89 9.82 1.00 -2.22
N THR A 90 10.28 1.26 -1.00
CA THR A 90 10.70 0.22 -0.08
C THR A 90 9.54 -0.70 0.27
N LEU A 91 8.37 -0.11 0.55
CA LEU A 91 7.17 -0.88 0.88
C LEU A 91 6.75 -1.76 -0.30
N TYR A 92 6.80 -1.22 -1.51
CA TYR A 92 6.49 -1.98 -2.72
C TYR A 92 7.44 -3.18 -2.84
N GLU A 93 8.72 -2.96 -2.64
CA GLU A 93 9.71 -4.01 -2.78
C GLU A 93 9.52 -5.10 -1.74
N LEU A 94 9.25 -4.71 -0.50
CA LEU A 94 8.98 -5.68 0.56
C LEU A 94 7.74 -6.51 0.25
N GLY A 95 6.68 -5.86 -0.23
CA GLY A 95 5.46 -6.55 -0.62
C GLY A 95 5.69 -7.54 -1.75
N SER A 96 6.50 -7.16 -2.73
CA SER A 96 6.76 -8.04 -3.87
C SER A 96 7.53 -9.30 -3.48
N ARG A 97 8.30 -9.24 -2.39
CA ARG A 97 9.06 -10.39 -1.91
C ARG A 97 8.20 -11.42 -1.20
N LEU A 98 7.04 -11.03 -0.73
CA LEU A 98 6.18 -11.94 0.04
C LEU A 98 5.64 -13.09 -0.80
N ILE A 99 5.69 -12.95 -2.11
CA ILE A 99 5.17 -13.95 -3.04
C ILE A 99 6.23 -14.50 -3.95
N ALA A 100 7.46 -14.36 -3.55
CA ALA A 100 8.57 -14.88 -4.35
C ALA A 100 8.61 -16.40 -4.35
#